data_07db603e2b093cbf5a95627355a27865
#
_entry.id   07db603e2b093cbf5a95627355a27865
#
_cell.length_a   1.000
_cell.length_b   1.000
_cell.length_c   1.000
_cell.angle_alpha   90.00
_cell.angle_beta   90.00
_cell.angle_gamma   90.00
#
_symmetry.space_group_name_H-M   'P 1'
#
loop_
_entity.id
_entity.type
_entity.pdbx_description
1 polymer ?
#
loop_
_entity_poly.entity_id
_entity_poly.type
_entity_poly.pdbx_seq_one_letter_code
_entity_poly.pdbx_strand_id
1 'polypeptide(L)'
;MKIFLATGNKHKIDEIKAIFKNVKDIEILSIKDGIEIPEVVEDGDTFEANSAKKALEIAKFTGMITIADDSGLCVDALNGEPGVYSARYSGEGATDASNNEKLIKNLQGIENRKAHFVSVITLGKPDGRAYSFRGEVEGEIIDTPRGDTGFGYDPHFYVPEYGKTLAEIPEMKNVISHRANALKKLEVELEEILKD
;
A
#
# COMPACT_ATOMS: atom_id res chain seq x y z
N MET A 1 1.51 10.90 21.43
CA MET A 1 0.39 11.21 20.51
C MET A 1 -0.18 9.91 19.94
N LYS A 2 -1.49 9.81 19.74
CA LYS A 2 -2.13 8.62 19.15
C LYS A 2 -2.41 8.83 17.67
N ILE A 3 -1.97 7.89 16.85
CA ILE A 3 -2.24 7.87 15.42
C ILE A 3 -2.93 6.55 15.08
N PHE A 4 -4.04 6.62 14.36
CA PHE A 4 -4.82 5.47 13.96
C PHE A 4 -4.44 4.99 12.55
N LEU A 5 -4.24 3.68 12.37
CA LEU A 5 -4.03 3.07 11.06
C LEU A 5 -5.35 2.54 10.51
N ALA A 6 -5.79 3.13 9.42
CA ALA A 6 -7.04 2.80 8.73
C ALA A 6 -6.88 1.58 7.81
N THR A 7 -6.43 0.46 8.35
CA THR A 7 -6.30 -0.79 7.59
C THR A 7 -6.49 -1.99 8.49
N GLY A 8 -7.20 -3.00 8.00
CA GLY A 8 -7.28 -4.33 8.62
C GLY A 8 -6.24 -5.31 8.08
N ASN A 9 -5.49 -4.91 7.05
CA ASN A 9 -4.47 -5.76 6.44
C ASN A 9 -3.25 -5.87 7.37
N LYS A 10 -3.03 -7.08 7.92
CA LYS A 10 -1.94 -7.34 8.86
C LYS A 10 -0.56 -6.97 8.30
N HIS A 11 -0.30 -7.33 7.04
CA HIS A 11 1.00 -7.06 6.42
C HIS A 11 1.27 -5.56 6.30
N LYS A 12 0.25 -4.77 5.89
CA LYS A 12 0.36 -3.30 5.86
C LYS A 12 0.61 -2.70 7.25
N ILE A 13 -0.12 -3.19 8.27
CA ILE A 13 0.07 -2.75 9.66
C ILE A 13 1.50 -3.01 10.12
N ASP A 14 2.02 -4.21 9.88
CA ASP A 14 3.36 -4.61 10.30
C ASP A 14 4.44 -3.77 9.59
N GLU A 15 4.30 -3.52 8.30
CA GLU A 15 5.21 -2.66 7.52
C GLU A 15 5.20 -1.21 8.04
N ILE A 16 4.03 -0.63 8.28
CA ILE A 16 3.91 0.74 8.79
C ILE A 16 4.49 0.84 10.21
N LYS A 17 4.14 -0.09 11.11
CA LYS A 17 4.67 -0.11 12.48
C LYS A 17 6.20 -0.24 12.51
N ALA A 18 6.78 -1.02 11.59
CA ALA A 18 8.22 -1.20 11.50
C ALA A 18 8.95 0.12 11.22
N ILE A 19 8.39 0.97 10.37
CA ILE A 19 8.97 2.28 10.00
C ILE A 19 8.83 3.30 11.15
N PHE A 20 7.68 3.31 11.84
CA PHE A 20 7.46 4.22 12.97
C PHE A 20 8.11 3.77 14.28
N LYS A 21 8.76 2.61 14.32
CA LYS A 21 9.37 2.05 15.54
C LYS A 21 10.34 3.00 16.24
N ASN A 22 11.00 3.86 15.49
CA ASN A 22 12.01 4.79 15.99
C ASN A 22 11.47 6.22 16.23
N VAL A 23 10.20 6.49 15.91
CA VAL A 23 9.59 7.80 16.11
C VAL A 23 9.09 7.87 17.55
N LYS A 24 9.65 8.81 18.32
CA LYS A 24 9.32 8.97 19.74
C LYS A 24 7.94 9.58 19.92
N ASP A 25 7.30 9.23 21.04
CA ASP A 25 6.04 9.82 21.51
C ASP A 25 4.83 9.59 20.59
N ILE A 26 4.91 8.61 19.70
CA ILE A 26 3.78 8.18 18.84
C ILE A 26 3.35 6.76 19.24
N GLU A 27 2.07 6.64 19.58
CA GLU A 27 1.38 5.37 19.79
C GLU A 27 0.55 5.05 18.54
N ILE A 28 0.85 3.93 17.89
CA ILE A 28 0.13 3.49 16.70
C ILE A 28 -0.98 2.53 17.10
N LEU A 29 -2.22 2.94 16.87
CA LEU A 29 -3.43 2.15 17.05
C LEU A 29 -3.94 1.64 15.70
N SER A 30 -4.70 0.56 15.72
CA SER A 30 -5.31 -0.04 14.54
C SER A 30 -6.65 -0.66 14.90
N ILE A 31 -7.34 -1.24 13.93
CA ILE A 31 -8.58 -1.99 14.13
C ILE A 31 -8.38 -3.12 15.15
N LYS A 32 -7.18 -3.70 15.23
CA LYS A 32 -6.85 -4.77 16.17
C LYS A 32 -6.89 -4.34 17.63
N ASP A 33 -6.85 -3.03 17.89
CA ASP A 33 -6.91 -2.47 19.24
C ASP A 33 -8.36 -2.24 19.71
N GLY A 34 -9.34 -2.85 19.00
CA GLY A 34 -10.76 -2.82 19.36
C GLY A 34 -11.48 -1.52 18.98
N ILE A 35 -10.88 -0.71 18.12
CA ILE A 35 -11.50 0.52 17.63
C ILE A 35 -12.34 0.19 16.40
N GLU A 36 -13.66 0.39 16.53
CA GLU A 36 -14.58 0.26 15.40
C GLU A 36 -14.44 1.44 14.45
N ILE A 37 -14.48 1.15 13.16
CA ILE A 37 -14.43 2.15 12.09
C ILE A 37 -15.57 1.93 11.10
N PRO A 38 -16.05 2.97 10.43
CA PRO A 38 -17.03 2.82 9.36
C PRO A 38 -16.40 2.10 8.17
N GLU A 39 -17.22 1.43 7.39
CA GLU A 39 -16.84 0.97 6.06
C GLU A 39 -16.68 2.17 5.15
N VAL A 40 -15.49 2.33 4.56
CA VAL A 40 -15.20 3.38 3.58
C VAL A 40 -15.20 2.78 2.18
N VAL A 41 -16.07 3.30 1.32
CA VAL A 41 -16.14 2.87 -0.08
C VAL A 41 -15.02 3.56 -0.87
N GLU A 42 -14.05 2.78 -1.32
CA GLU A 42 -12.91 3.22 -2.14
C GLU A 42 -13.33 3.19 -3.61
N ASP A 43 -14.09 4.20 -4.02
CA ASP A 43 -14.66 4.36 -5.36
C ASP A 43 -13.95 5.43 -6.21
N GLY A 44 -12.81 5.90 -5.76
CA GLY A 44 -11.97 6.86 -6.50
C GLY A 44 -11.22 6.21 -7.65
N ASP A 45 -10.91 7.02 -8.67
CA ASP A 45 -10.17 6.59 -9.86
C ASP A 45 -8.64 6.62 -9.66
N THR A 46 -8.18 7.15 -8.53
CA THR A 46 -6.75 7.27 -8.21
C THR A 46 -6.45 6.77 -6.80
N PHE A 47 -5.21 6.34 -6.59
CA PHE A 47 -4.73 5.95 -5.26
C PHE A 47 -4.81 7.13 -4.27
N GLU A 48 -4.51 8.34 -4.73
CA GLU A 48 -4.60 9.57 -3.94
C GLU A 48 -6.02 9.82 -3.45
N ALA A 49 -7.01 9.71 -4.34
CA ALA A 49 -8.42 9.92 -3.99
C ALA A 49 -8.91 8.89 -2.95
N ASN A 50 -8.60 7.61 -3.15
CA ASN A 50 -9.00 6.54 -2.24
C ASN A 50 -8.31 6.66 -0.88
N SER A 51 -7.01 6.92 -0.86
CA SER A 51 -6.24 7.07 0.38
C SER A 51 -6.73 8.28 1.19
N ALA A 52 -6.94 9.43 0.54
CA ALA A 52 -7.44 10.64 1.20
C ALA A 52 -8.86 10.46 1.74
N LYS A 53 -9.77 9.89 0.96
CA LYS A 53 -11.14 9.61 1.39
C LYS A 53 -11.14 8.74 2.65
N LYS A 54 -10.40 7.64 2.63
CA LYS A 54 -10.28 6.73 3.77
C LYS A 54 -9.72 7.42 5.01
N ALA A 55 -8.61 8.15 4.87
CA ALA A 55 -7.98 8.85 5.98
C ALA A 55 -8.92 9.87 6.62
N LEU A 56 -9.59 10.69 5.82
CA LEU A 56 -10.45 11.77 6.30
C LEU A 56 -11.75 11.25 6.94
N GLU A 57 -12.42 10.28 6.33
CA GLU A 57 -13.65 9.71 6.88
C GLU A 57 -13.40 9.05 8.23
N ILE A 58 -12.31 8.30 8.35
CA ILE A 58 -11.97 7.63 9.61
C ILE A 58 -11.43 8.63 10.64
N ALA A 59 -10.63 9.63 10.25
CA ALA A 59 -10.19 10.67 11.17
C ALA A 59 -11.36 11.45 11.77
N LYS A 60 -12.35 11.79 10.94
CA LYS A 60 -13.58 12.45 11.37
C LYS A 60 -14.41 11.59 12.32
N PHE A 61 -14.50 10.30 12.04
CA PHE A 61 -15.26 9.36 12.87
C PHE A 61 -14.61 9.12 14.24
N THR A 62 -13.30 8.87 14.24
CA THR A 62 -12.53 8.52 15.46
C THR A 62 -12.09 9.73 16.29
N GLY A 63 -12.06 10.91 15.70
CA GLY A 63 -11.46 12.11 16.31
C GLY A 63 -9.93 12.03 16.42
N MET A 64 -9.29 11.06 15.76
CA MET A 64 -7.84 10.86 15.80
C MET A 64 -7.19 11.17 14.45
N ILE A 65 -5.93 11.59 14.48
CA ILE A 65 -5.11 11.62 13.28
C ILE A 65 -5.07 10.19 12.73
N THR A 66 -5.36 10.05 11.44
CA THR A 66 -5.48 8.74 10.79
C THR A 66 -4.51 8.64 9.62
N ILE A 67 -3.79 7.53 9.55
CA ILE A 67 -2.99 7.15 8.38
C ILE A 67 -3.76 6.09 7.61
N ALA A 68 -4.02 6.37 6.34
CA ALA A 68 -4.57 5.42 5.39
C ALA A 68 -3.56 5.15 4.27
N ASP A 69 -3.64 3.97 3.70
CA ASP A 69 -2.84 3.53 2.56
C ASP A 69 -3.77 3.00 1.49
N ASP A 70 -3.59 3.47 0.28
CA ASP A 70 -4.08 2.80 -0.91
C ASP A 70 -2.91 2.44 -1.82
N SER A 71 -2.87 1.20 -2.27
CA SER A 71 -1.72 0.66 -2.98
C SER A 71 -2.15 -0.36 -4.04
N GLY A 72 -1.33 -0.51 -5.05
CA GLY A 72 -1.59 -1.47 -6.10
C GLY A 72 -0.44 -1.63 -7.07
N LEU A 73 -0.62 -2.59 -7.96
CA LEU A 73 0.27 -2.91 -9.06
C LEU A 73 -0.21 -2.22 -10.33
N CYS A 74 0.69 -1.55 -11.03
CA CYS A 74 0.45 -0.99 -12.35
C CYS A 74 1.35 -1.66 -13.37
N VAL A 75 0.77 -2.26 -14.42
CA VAL A 75 1.52 -2.96 -15.47
C VAL A 75 1.40 -2.18 -16.78
N ASP A 76 2.54 -1.79 -17.34
CA ASP A 76 2.58 -0.90 -18.51
C ASP A 76 1.84 -1.47 -19.70
N ALA A 77 2.07 -2.75 -20.02
CA ALA A 77 1.43 -3.43 -21.14
C ALA A 77 -0.07 -3.63 -20.98
N LEU A 78 -0.61 -3.45 -19.78
CA LEU A 78 -2.04 -3.54 -19.46
C LEU A 78 -2.66 -2.15 -19.19
N ASN A 79 -2.05 -1.09 -19.71
CA ASN A 79 -2.50 0.30 -19.53
C ASN A 79 -2.67 0.70 -18.06
N GLY A 80 -1.81 0.20 -17.19
CA GLY A 80 -1.81 0.48 -15.75
C GLY A 80 -2.69 -0.45 -14.91
N GLU A 81 -3.40 -1.40 -15.54
CA GLU A 81 -4.11 -2.42 -14.75
C GLU A 81 -3.12 -3.34 -13.99
N PRO A 82 -3.52 -3.90 -12.84
CA PRO A 82 -4.81 -3.75 -12.14
C PRO A 82 -5.04 -2.40 -11.46
N GLY A 83 -4.01 -1.58 -11.17
CA GLY A 83 -4.14 -0.24 -10.61
C GLY A 83 -4.91 -0.22 -9.29
N VAL A 84 -5.89 0.66 -9.15
CA VAL A 84 -6.73 0.77 -7.94
C VAL A 84 -7.59 -0.48 -7.67
N TYR A 85 -7.74 -1.36 -8.64
CA TYR A 85 -8.46 -2.64 -8.53
C TYR A 85 -7.58 -3.82 -8.12
N SER A 86 -6.33 -3.58 -7.72
CA SER A 86 -5.35 -4.64 -7.45
C SER A 86 -5.83 -5.71 -6.48
N ALA A 87 -6.48 -5.34 -5.39
CA ALA A 87 -6.98 -6.29 -4.39
C ALA A 87 -8.17 -7.14 -4.89
N ARG A 88 -8.94 -6.63 -5.85
CA ARG A 88 -10.15 -7.25 -6.40
C ARG A 88 -10.07 -7.50 -7.90
N TYR A 89 -8.88 -7.67 -8.43
CA TYR A 89 -8.64 -7.78 -9.88
C TYR A 89 -9.38 -8.94 -10.53
N SER A 90 -9.47 -10.08 -9.87
CA SER A 90 -10.20 -11.26 -10.36
C SER A 90 -11.70 -11.21 -10.11
N GLY A 91 -12.23 -10.16 -9.47
CA GLY A 91 -13.67 -9.97 -9.23
C GLY A 91 -14.10 -10.29 -7.80
N GLU A 92 -15.38 -10.63 -7.64
CA GLU A 92 -15.94 -10.99 -6.33
C GLU A 92 -15.28 -12.25 -5.78
N GLY A 93 -14.93 -12.23 -4.50
CA GLY A 93 -14.22 -13.34 -3.86
C GLY A 93 -12.76 -13.47 -4.26
N ALA A 94 -12.15 -12.39 -4.80
CA ALA A 94 -10.76 -12.38 -5.21
C ALA A 94 -9.81 -12.81 -4.08
N THR A 95 -8.82 -13.61 -4.46
CA THR A 95 -7.69 -14.02 -3.62
C THR A 95 -6.39 -13.62 -4.29
N ASP A 96 -5.28 -13.64 -3.55
CA ASP A 96 -3.96 -13.39 -4.13
C ASP A 96 -3.69 -14.37 -5.28
N ALA A 97 -4.05 -15.64 -5.12
CA ALA A 97 -3.87 -16.67 -6.16
C ALA A 97 -4.69 -16.34 -7.41
N SER A 98 -5.97 -16.04 -7.29
CA SER A 98 -6.83 -15.73 -8.44
C SER A 98 -6.46 -14.42 -9.14
N ASN A 99 -6.00 -13.43 -8.39
CA ASN A 99 -5.50 -12.17 -8.95
C ASN A 99 -4.21 -12.39 -9.75
N ASN A 100 -3.27 -13.17 -9.22
CA ASN A 100 -2.03 -13.54 -9.92
C ASN A 100 -2.30 -14.37 -11.18
N GLU A 101 -3.21 -15.34 -11.10
CA GLU A 101 -3.61 -16.13 -12.26
C GLU A 101 -4.15 -15.25 -13.39
N LYS A 102 -5.05 -14.33 -13.08
CA LYS A 102 -5.58 -13.36 -14.05
C LYS A 102 -4.48 -12.49 -14.64
N LEU A 103 -3.57 -11.98 -13.82
CA LEU A 103 -2.45 -11.15 -14.26
C LEU A 103 -1.58 -11.89 -15.28
N ILE A 104 -1.14 -13.11 -14.95
CA ILE A 104 -0.27 -13.89 -15.83
C ILE A 104 -1.00 -14.29 -17.11
N LYS A 105 -2.28 -14.64 -17.02
CA LYS A 105 -3.11 -14.93 -18.20
C LYS A 105 -3.19 -13.73 -19.16
N ASN A 106 -3.40 -12.53 -18.62
CA ASN A 106 -3.48 -11.30 -19.41
C ASN A 106 -2.14 -10.90 -20.03
N LEU A 107 -1.03 -11.38 -19.49
CA LEU A 107 0.32 -11.11 -20.00
C LEU A 107 0.85 -12.19 -20.93
N GLN A 108 0.09 -13.25 -21.22
CA GLN A 108 0.51 -14.30 -22.15
C GLN A 108 0.80 -13.72 -23.54
N GLY A 109 2.00 -14.05 -24.06
CA GLY A 109 2.45 -13.57 -25.38
C GLY A 109 2.89 -12.10 -25.41
N ILE A 110 2.88 -11.40 -24.29
CA ILE A 110 3.35 -10.02 -24.17
C ILE A 110 4.79 -10.01 -23.68
N GLU A 111 5.68 -9.37 -24.45
CA GLU A 111 7.11 -9.28 -24.11
C GLU A 111 7.40 -8.18 -23.08
N ASN A 112 6.69 -7.04 -23.17
CA ASN A 112 6.86 -5.95 -22.20
C ASN A 112 6.27 -6.35 -20.85
N ARG A 113 7.14 -6.54 -19.87
CA ARG A 113 6.80 -6.95 -18.51
C ARG A 113 7.00 -5.87 -17.48
N LYS A 114 7.30 -4.65 -17.91
CA LYS A 114 7.51 -3.51 -17.00
C LYS A 114 6.27 -3.23 -16.17
N ALA A 115 6.51 -3.08 -14.89
CA ALA A 115 5.48 -2.79 -13.91
C ALA A 115 6.06 -1.95 -12.77
N HIS A 116 5.17 -1.32 -12.01
CA HIS A 116 5.56 -0.67 -10.77
C HIS A 116 4.46 -0.86 -9.72
N PHE A 117 4.87 -1.02 -8.48
CA PHE A 117 3.96 -0.88 -7.35
C PHE A 117 3.86 0.58 -6.94
N VAL A 118 2.66 0.98 -6.57
CA VAL A 118 2.33 2.29 -6.03
C VAL A 118 1.77 2.14 -4.63
N SER A 119 2.19 2.99 -3.70
CA SER A 119 1.51 3.22 -2.43
C SER A 119 1.32 4.71 -2.24
N VAL A 120 0.12 5.12 -1.92
CA VAL A 120 -0.18 6.47 -1.46
C VAL A 120 -0.59 6.40 0.00
N ILE A 121 0.23 6.98 0.85
CA ILE A 121 -0.03 7.13 2.27
C ILE A 121 -0.61 8.52 2.51
N THR A 122 -1.78 8.58 3.11
CA THR A 122 -2.39 9.86 3.50
C THR A 122 -2.54 9.95 5.00
N LEU A 123 -2.03 11.03 5.58
CA LEU A 123 -2.31 11.44 6.94
C LEU A 123 -3.50 12.41 6.90
N GLY A 124 -4.62 11.99 7.47
CA GLY A 124 -5.83 12.79 7.61
C GLY A 124 -6.02 13.30 9.03
N LYS A 125 -6.38 14.57 9.18
CA LYS A 125 -6.74 15.18 10.46
C LYS A 125 -8.25 15.27 10.63
N PRO A 126 -8.78 15.22 11.87
CA PRO A 126 -10.22 15.35 12.12
C PRO A 126 -10.82 16.66 11.63
N ASP A 127 -10.01 17.70 11.46
CA ASP A 127 -10.43 19.01 10.96
C ASP A 127 -10.58 19.10 9.43
N GLY A 128 -10.27 17.99 8.70
CA GLY A 128 -10.43 17.88 7.26
C GLY A 128 -9.15 18.13 6.46
N ARG A 129 -8.03 18.44 7.10
CA ARG A 129 -6.73 18.54 6.40
C ARG A 129 -6.19 17.16 6.08
N ALA A 130 -5.58 17.01 4.90
CA ALA A 130 -4.98 15.77 4.45
C ALA A 130 -3.64 16.02 3.75
N TYR A 131 -2.68 15.15 4.00
CA TYR A 131 -1.33 15.20 3.44
C TYR A 131 -1.01 13.83 2.85
N SER A 132 -0.79 13.79 1.54
CA SER A 132 -0.61 12.54 0.79
C SER A 132 0.82 12.40 0.27
N PHE A 133 1.37 11.19 0.40
CA PHE A 133 2.74 10.85 0.02
C PHE A 133 2.72 9.63 -0.86
N ARG A 134 3.22 9.77 -2.08
CA ARG A 134 3.31 8.70 -3.07
C ARG A 134 4.69 8.10 -3.07
N GLY A 135 4.77 6.78 -2.98
CA GLY A 135 5.98 5.98 -3.16
C GLY A 135 5.76 4.94 -4.24
N GLU A 136 6.81 4.61 -4.96
CA GLU A 136 6.82 3.63 -6.04
C GLU A 136 8.05 2.74 -5.94
N VAL A 137 7.95 1.54 -6.50
CA VAL A 137 9.08 0.67 -6.80
C VAL A 137 8.86 0.06 -8.17
N GLU A 138 9.87 0.17 -9.04
CA GLU A 138 9.84 -0.37 -10.40
C GLU A 138 10.32 -1.81 -10.43
N GLY A 139 9.78 -2.59 -11.35
CA GLY A 139 10.16 -3.98 -11.56
C GLY A 139 9.55 -4.56 -12.84
N GLU A 140 9.55 -5.87 -12.89
CA GLU A 140 9.03 -6.64 -14.02
C GLU A 140 8.18 -7.82 -13.53
N ILE A 141 7.14 -8.17 -14.28
CA ILE A 141 6.32 -9.33 -13.97
C ILE A 141 6.92 -10.59 -14.60
N ILE A 142 7.16 -11.59 -13.78
CA ILE A 142 7.61 -12.92 -14.20
C ILE A 142 6.48 -13.94 -14.13
N ASP A 143 6.45 -14.87 -15.09
CA ASP A 143 5.38 -15.89 -15.20
C ASP A 143 5.40 -16.90 -14.07
N THR A 144 6.59 -17.35 -13.68
CA THR A 144 6.77 -18.35 -12.62
C THR A 144 6.99 -17.62 -11.29
N PRO A 145 6.15 -17.84 -10.28
CA PRO A 145 6.31 -17.19 -8.99
C PRO A 145 7.58 -17.69 -8.29
N ARG A 146 8.26 -16.79 -7.59
CA ARG A 146 9.44 -17.09 -6.78
C ARG A 146 9.31 -16.47 -5.40
N GLY A 147 9.70 -17.23 -4.37
CA GLY A 147 9.59 -16.85 -2.98
C GLY A 147 8.21 -17.16 -2.38
N ASP A 148 8.15 -17.20 -1.06
CA ASP A 148 6.98 -17.61 -0.28
C ASP A 148 6.62 -16.60 0.83
N THR A 149 7.27 -15.44 0.81
CA THR A 149 7.01 -14.35 1.76
C THR A 149 6.17 -13.24 1.13
N GLY A 150 5.71 -12.30 1.94
CA GLY A 150 4.92 -11.17 1.48
C GLY A 150 3.46 -11.55 1.21
N PHE A 151 2.83 -10.83 0.30
CA PHE A 151 1.43 -11.00 -0.07
C PHE A 151 1.15 -10.43 -1.47
N GLY A 152 -0.05 -10.65 -1.99
CA GLY A 152 -0.47 -10.08 -3.26
C GLY A 152 0.37 -10.58 -4.43
N TYR A 153 0.90 -9.66 -5.21
CA TYR A 153 1.66 -9.94 -6.43
C TYR A 153 3.18 -10.09 -6.19
N ASP A 154 3.64 -10.02 -4.95
CA ASP A 154 5.08 -10.07 -4.60
C ASP A 154 5.85 -11.24 -5.24
N PRO A 155 5.31 -12.48 -5.33
CA PRO A 155 6.04 -13.59 -5.94
C PRO A 155 6.28 -13.44 -7.45
N HIS A 156 5.49 -12.63 -8.13
CA HIS A 156 5.63 -12.35 -9.56
C HIS A 156 6.32 -11.03 -9.87
N PHE A 157 6.56 -10.20 -8.85
CA PHE A 157 7.19 -8.90 -9.01
C PHE A 157 8.70 -8.99 -8.82
N TYR A 158 9.41 -9.04 -9.94
CA TYR A 158 10.87 -9.13 -10.01
C TYR A 158 11.50 -7.74 -9.99
N VAL A 159 12.52 -7.57 -9.16
CA VAL A 159 13.29 -6.34 -9.04
C VAL A 159 14.68 -6.56 -9.66
N PRO A 160 14.93 -6.04 -10.87
CA PRO A 160 16.18 -6.34 -11.61
C PRO A 160 17.46 -5.98 -10.84
N GLU A 161 17.44 -4.88 -10.11
CA GLU A 161 18.58 -4.44 -9.30
C GLU A 161 19.06 -5.51 -8.29
N TYR A 162 18.13 -6.29 -7.77
CA TYR A 162 18.42 -7.34 -6.77
C TYR A 162 18.45 -8.76 -7.37
N GLY A 163 18.01 -8.92 -8.61
CA GLY A 163 17.91 -10.23 -9.25
C GLY A 163 16.90 -11.17 -8.59
N LYS A 164 15.94 -10.63 -7.85
CA LYS A 164 14.97 -11.38 -7.03
C LYS A 164 13.59 -10.75 -7.06
N THR A 165 12.58 -11.53 -6.70
CA THR A 165 11.23 -11.00 -6.46
C THR A 165 11.13 -10.38 -5.05
N LEU A 166 10.11 -9.56 -4.83
CA LEU A 166 9.84 -9.02 -3.48
C LEU A 166 9.54 -10.12 -2.47
N ALA A 167 8.99 -11.25 -2.89
CA ALA A 167 8.76 -12.41 -2.03
C ALA A 167 10.03 -13.15 -1.62
N GLU A 168 11.14 -12.94 -2.33
CA GLU A 168 12.44 -13.54 -2.00
C GLU A 168 13.32 -12.66 -1.11
N ILE A 169 12.96 -11.39 -0.90
CA ILE A 169 13.77 -10.40 -0.16
C ILE A 169 12.96 -9.68 0.93
N PRO A 170 12.31 -10.41 1.85
CA PRO A 170 11.44 -9.79 2.85
C PRO A 170 12.15 -8.76 3.75
N GLU A 171 13.43 -8.99 4.05
CA GLU A 171 14.27 -8.07 4.85
C GLU A 171 14.55 -6.74 4.15
N MET A 172 14.61 -6.74 2.81
CA MET A 172 14.82 -5.53 2.02
C MET A 172 13.51 -4.79 1.73
N LYS A 173 12.39 -5.48 1.79
CA LYS A 173 11.08 -4.91 1.43
C LYS A 173 10.76 -3.64 2.22
N ASN A 174 11.06 -3.60 3.52
CA ASN A 174 10.86 -2.42 4.37
C ASN A 174 11.77 -1.23 4.02
N VAL A 175 12.74 -1.42 3.13
CA VAL A 175 13.69 -0.38 2.71
C VAL A 175 13.39 0.12 1.30
N ILE A 176 13.05 -0.78 0.39
CA ILE A 176 12.92 -0.49 -1.05
C ILE A 176 11.49 -0.45 -1.57
N SER A 177 10.50 -0.95 -0.81
CA SER A 177 9.13 -1.05 -1.29
C SER A 177 8.48 0.32 -1.57
N HIS A 178 7.45 0.29 -2.38
CA HIS A 178 6.58 1.44 -2.65
C HIS A 178 6.07 2.08 -1.34
N ARG A 179 5.62 1.28 -0.38
CA ARG A 179 5.16 1.76 0.92
C ARG A 179 6.28 2.36 1.76
N ALA A 180 7.44 1.72 1.80
CA ALA A 180 8.61 2.26 2.47
C ALA A 180 9.01 3.64 1.90
N ASN A 181 8.96 3.79 0.58
CA ASN A 181 9.28 5.05 -0.09
C ASN A 181 8.24 6.15 0.20
N ALA A 182 6.95 5.81 0.27
CA ALA A 182 5.90 6.75 0.67
C ALA A 182 6.06 7.19 2.15
N LEU A 183 6.31 6.23 3.04
CA LEU A 183 6.46 6.49 4.47
C LEU A 183 7.71 7.30 4.82
N LYS A 184 8.81 7.14 4.09
CA LYS A 184 9.99 7.99 4.24
C LYS A 184 9.68 9.46 3.95
N LYS A 185 8.84 9.73 2.95
CA LYS A 185 8.40 11.09 2.63
C LYS A 185 7.51 11.66 3.75
N LEU A 186 6.58 10.88 4.25
CA LEU A 186 5.76 11.27 5.41
C LEU A 186 6.63 11.55 6.63
N GLU A 187 7.62 10.71 6.93
CA GLU A 187 8.49 10.85 8.10
C GLU A 187 9.24 12.19 8.09
N VAL A 188 9.70 12.64 6.93
CA VAL A 188 10.41 13.93 6.78
C VAL A 188 9.52 15.13 7.15
N GLU A 189 8.23 15.08 6.78
CA GLU A 189 7.29 16.18 6.98
C GLU A 189 6.44 16.03 8.26
N LEU A 190 6.53 14.88 8.92
CA LEU A 190 5.63 14.52 10.02
C LEU A 190 5.63 15.54 11.17
N GLU A 191 6.80 16.01 11.60
CA GLU A 191 6.88 16.98 12.70
C GLU A 191 6.20 18.29 12.37
N GLU A 192 6.31 18.78 11.14
CA GLU A 192 5.66 20.02 10.70
C GLU A 192 4.14 19.82 10.60
N ILE A 193 3.72 18.70 10.01
CA ILE A 193 2.30 18.36 9.88
C ILE A 193 1.62 18.25 11.25
N LEU A 194 2.33 17.73 12.26
CA LEU A 194 1.77 17.54 13.60
C LEU A 194 1.71 18.85 14.42
N LYS A 195 2.51 19.87 14.08
CA LYS A 195 2.49 21.19 14.72
C LYS A 195 1.39 22.10 14.16
N ASP A 196 0.97 21.84 12.93
CA ASP A 196 -0.07 22.55 12.20
C ASP A 196 -1.48 22.19 12.73
#